data_5cf3bfd03b2d4760728d323782dfed94
#
_entry.id   5cf3bfd03b2d4760728d323782dfed94
#
_cell.length_a   1.000
_cell.length_b   1.000
_cell.length_c   1.000
_cell.angle_alpha   90.00
_cell.angle_beta   90.00
_cell.angle_gamma   90.00
#
_symmetry.space_group_name_H-M   'P 1'
#
loop_
_entity.id
_entity.type
_entity.pdbx_description
1 polymer ?
#
loop_
_entity_poly.entity_id
_entity_poly.type
_entity_poly.pdbx_seq_one_letter_code
_entity_poly.pdbx_strand_id
1 'polypeptide(L)'
;MRGGLIPSVHRQGSSTLGLLHYLYGKGTHEEHVDPHLVGSFDHMAPDPGRDPSATREDLAHLLDQPLHLLDADQRPEKHVWHCSVRAAPDDPTLTDEQWADIARRIVAATGIDPGDGAGCRWAAVRHADDHIHIIATLVREDGRRPDHHRSGKRAQAEARLIEADYDLHRVTPGDGTAAKRTTSAERHKAERLGWDRAAREELRETVRRAVAGAASTDEFLERLKDAGLLVRIKVLPSGDLKGYTVALPGDHNRDEEPIFYAGSTLAPDLSLPRIQERFTTESAPMETIDSQRPERPTAPSAPTVARRTTARAAWAALLVLDRSDDDGAAAAQISATGEVLDALAKTSALHTRDELRRAAWEFERASRSHTRAEFRHAQDLRRAARNLVYSGPAFGRGEDGAGTAMVLDTLVFLAIAAAHWHAQRQHAQQAEAARRAAEHLRGAYHQAAAEPLAVLRERGRRIAPSLRRHHATTVRAALPELAETVLAEPGWDALAATLADAAQAGHNPQTLLAEAVSRRELGTADSISDVLVWRLRRMAGLPAYAPEPTWVNHLTDRQAMAPRLATPSASRAPRR
;
A
#
# COMPACT_ATOMS: atom_id res chain seq x y z
N MET A 1 0.64 -12.00 11.92
CA MET A 1 -0.07 -12.33 10.66
C MET A 1 -0.92 -13.54 10.97
N ARG A 2 -2.24 -13.37 11.00
CA ARG A 2 -3.17 -14.48 11.16
C ARG A 2 -3.17 -15.26 9.85
N GLY A 3 -2.55 -16.43 9.80
CA GLY A 3 -2.58 -17.36 8.68
C GLY A 3 -3.64 -18.42 8.94
N GLY A 4 -4.31 -18.94 7.92
CA GLY A 4 -5.13 -20.14 8.02
C GLY A 4 -4.33 -21.37 7.60
N LEU A 5 -5.00 -22.40 7.13
CA LEU A 5 -4.36 -23.62 6.64
C LEU A 5 -3.57 -23.34 5.36
N ILE A 6 -2.25 -23.47 5.40
CA ILE A 6 -1.34 -23.09 4.30
C ILE A 6 -0.64 -24.33 3.73
N PRO A 7 -1.14 -24.90 2.63
CA PRO A 7 -0.39 -25.87 1.85
C PRO A 7 0.69 -25.18 1.00
N SER A 8 1.90 -25.73 1.02
CA SER A 8 3.04 -25.29 0.24
C SER A 8 3.62 -26.43 -0.57
N VAL A 9 3.38 -26.43 -1.88
CA VAL A 9 3.97 -27.40 -2.80
C VAL A 9 5.39 -26.97 -3.12
N HIS A 10 6.36 -27.82 -2.79
CA HIS A 10 7.79 -27.58 -2.99
C HIS A 10 8.25 -27.96 -4.40
N ARG A 11 9.50 -27.62 -4.74
CA ARG A 11 10.11 -28.10 -5.97
C ARG A 11 10.26 -29.61 -5.93
N GLN A 12 10.03 -30.27 -7.07
CA GLN A 12 10.20 -31.71 -7.19
C GLN A 12 11.62 -32.14 -6.84
N GLY A 13 11.72 -33.19 -6.04
CA GLY A 13 12.96 -33.81 -5.63
C GLY A 13 13.31 -35.05 -6.47
N SER A 14 14.50 -35.55 -6.30
CA SER A 14 15.01 -36.76 -6.96
C SER A 14 15.31 -37.91 -5.98
N SER A 15 15.03 -37.75 -4.68
CA SER A 15 15.28 -38.77 -3.65
C SER A 15 14.22 -38.79 -2.59
N THR A 16 13.37 -39.79 -2.60
CA THR A 16 12.35 -40.07 -1.57
C THR A 16 13.01 -40.33 -0.22
N LEU A 17 14.04 -41.16 -0.18
CA LEU A 17 14.78 -41.45 1.05
C LEU A 17 15.45 -40.20 1.64
N GLY A 18 16.04 -39.35 0.80
CA GLY A 18 16.65 -38.10 1.26
C GLY A 18 15.63 -37.17 1.94
N LEU A 19 14.40 -37.09 1.42
CA LEU A 19 13.33 -36.31 2.06
C LEU A 19 12.88 -36.98 3.37
N LEU A 20 12.74 -38.30 3.43
CA LEU A 20 12.40 -39.01 4.67
C LEU A 20 13.48 -38.84 5.76
N HIS A 21 14.77 -38.87 5.39
CA HIS A 21 15.85 -38.57 6.34
C HIS A 21 15.71 -37.16 6.95
N TYR A 22 15.28 -36.19 6.18
CA TYR A 22 15.00 -34.84 6.70
C TYR A 22 13.78 -34.87 7.64
N LEU A 23 12.65 -35.46 7.23
CA LEU A 23 11.39 -35.40 7.99
C LEU A 23 11.43 -36.17 9.30
N TYR A 24 12.13 -37.30 9.35
CA TYR A 24 12.33 -38.10 10.58
C TYR A 24 13.60 -37.71 11.35
N GLY A 25 14.37 -36.76 10.84
CA GLY A 25 15.54 -36.21 11.51
C GLY A 25 15.20 -35.14 12.51
N LYS A 26 16.20 -34.56 13.17
CA LYS A 26 16.05 -33.50 14.16
C LYS A 26 15.64 -32.15 13.58
N GLY A 27 15.63 -32.00 12.24
CA GLY A 27 15.50 -30.69 11.58
C GLY A 27 16.82 -29.90 11.61
N THR A 28 16.79 -28.69 11.06
CA THR A 28 17.96 -27.80 10.99
C THR A 28 18.24 -27.10 12.33
N HIS A 29 17.19 -26.90 13.13
CA HIS A 29 17.22 -26.20 14.42
C HIS A 29 16.58 -27.04 15.54
N GLU A 30 16.56 -28.36 15.41
CA GLU A 30 15.92 -29.30 16.35
C GLU A 30 14.39 -29.06 16.50
N GLU A 31 13.75 -28.57 15.44
CA GLU A 31 12.32 -28.22 15.43
C GLU A 31 11.38 -29.41 15.22
N HIS A 32 11.90 -30.60 14.89
CA HIS A 32 11.08 -31.80 14.67
C HIS A 32 10.85 -32.55 15.98
N VAL A 33 9.60 -32.66 16.36
CA VAL A 33 9.16 -33.35 17.58
C VAL A 33 8.27 -34.52 17.20
N ASP A 34 8.60 -35.71 17.70
CA ASP A 34 7.80 -36.94 17.57
C ASP A 34 7.37 -37.27 16.10
N PRO A 35 8.32 -37.37 15.14
CA PRO A 35 7.98 -37.64 13.74
C PRO A 35 7.31 -39.02 13.59
N HIS A 36 6.10 -39.05 12.98
CA HIS A 36 5.34 -40.28 12.73
C HIS A 36 4.39 -40.11 11.54
N LEU A 37 3.90 -41.23 10.98
CA LEU A 37 2.89 -41.22 9.94
C LEU A 37 1.49 -40.94 10.54
N VAL A 38 0.76 -40.03 9.90
CA VAL A 38 -0.65 -39.80 10.16
C VAL A 38 -1.55 -40.38 9.06
N GLY A 39 -1.00 -40.70 7.88
CA GLY A 39 -1.76 -41.31 6.80
C GLY A 39 -0.88 -41.77 5.64
N SER A 40 -1.39 -42.73 4.87
CA SER A 40 -0.76 -43.23 3.65
C SER A 40 -1.83 -43.68 2.63
N PHE A 41 -1.37 -43.95 1.40
CA PHE A 41 -2.22 -44.36 0.29
C PHE A 41 -3.02 -45.65 0.56
N ASP A 42 -2.49 -46.58 1.37
CA ASP A 42 -3.08 -47.89 1.69
C ASP A 42 -3.34 -48.11 3.18
N HIS A 43 -3.08 -47.14 4.03
CA HIS A 43 -3.16 -47.21 5.50
C HIS A 43 -2.25 -48.26 6.17
N MET A 44 -1.34 -48.89 5.41
CA MET A 44 -0.48 -50.00 5.88
C MET A 44 1.00 -49.68 5.70
N ALA A 45 1.37 -48.47 5.33
CA ALA A 45 2.77 -48.09 5.15
C ALA A 45 3.55 -48.21 6.46
N PRO A 46 4.81 -48.73 6.42
CA PRO A 46 5.64 -48.84 7.61
C PRO A 46 5.92 -47.46 8.20
N ASP A 47 5.75 -47.30 9.53
CA ASP A 47 6.03 -46.03 10.21
C ASP A 47 7.31 -46.09 11.03
N PRO A 48 8.41 -45.53 10.55
CA PRO A 48 9.67 -45.45 11.28
C PRO A 48 9.59 -44.70 12.63
N GLY A 49 8.55 -43.93 12.86
CA GLY A 49 8.35 -43.20 14.11
C GLY A 49 7.61 -43.98 15.18
N ARG A 50 6.86 -45.02 14.82
CA ARG A 50 6.03 -45.82 15.74
C ARG A 50 6.44 -47.28 15.81
N ASP A 51 6.92 -47.86 14.72
CA ASP A 51 7.34 -49.25 14.67
C ASP A 51 8.89 -49.33 14.67
N PRO A 52 9.52 -49.86 15.74
CA PRO A 52 10.97 -50.00 15.81
C PRO A 52 11.57 -50.92 14.73
N SER A 53 10.75 -51.78 14.12
CA SER A 53 11.19 -52.67 13.02
C SER A 53 11.11 -52.02 11.65
N ALA A 54 10.38 -50.89 11.51
CA ALA A 54 10.24 -50.18 10.26
C ALA A 54 11.39 -49.18 10.08
N THR A 55 11.95 -49.15 8.87
CA THR A 55 13.01 -48.22 8.51
C THR A 55 12.49 -47.15 7.53
N ARG A 56 13.25 -46.05 7.41
CA ARG A 56 12.98 -45.02 6.38
C ARG A 56 13.21 -45.56 4.98
N GLU A 57 14.12 -46.50 4.86
CA GLU A 57 14.43 -47.26 3.64
C GLU A 57 13.24 -48.12 3.20
N ASP A 58 12.53 -48.79 4.13
CA ASP A 58 11.34 -49.58 3.84
C ASP A 58 10.22 -48.69 3.33
N LEU A 59 9.98 -47.55 3.99
CA LEU A 59 8.96 -46.57 3.57
C LEU A 59 9.31 -45.95 2.20
N ALA A 60 10.58 -45.60 1.97
CA ALA A 60 11.03 -45.08 0.67
C ALA A 60 10.86 -46.13 -0.44
N HIS A 61 11.23 -47.38 -0.16
CA HIS A 61 11.09 -48.48 -1.12
C HIS A 61 9.62 -48.74 -1.46
N LEU A 62 8.73 -48.71 -0.46
CA LEU A 62 7.28 -48.84 -0.67
C LEU A 62 6.73 -47.72 -1.56
N LEU A 63 7.09 -46.45 -1.30
CA LEU A 63 6.63 -45.32 -2.08
C LEU A 63 7.16 -45.33 -3.51
N ASP A 64 8.41 -45.75 -3.70
CA ASP A 64 9.08 -45.76 -5.00
C ASP A 64 8.86 -47.05 -5.81
N GLN A 65 8.08 -48.01 -5.30
CA GLN A 65 7.85 -49.30 -6.02
C GLN A 65 7.28 -49.07 -7.43
N PRO A 66 6.26 -48.18 -7.68
CA PRO A 66 5.80 -47.94 -9.05
C PRO A 66 6.90 -47.37 -9.96
N LEU A 67 7.81 -46.57 -9.42
CA LEU A 67 8.99 -46.04 -10.16
C LEU A 67 9.94 -47.18 -10.56
N HIS A 68 10.14 -48.14 -9.68
CA HIS A 68 11.07 -49.27 -9.94
C HIS A 68 10.55 -50.26 -10.99
N LEU A 69 9.23 -50.27 -11.21
CA LEU A 69 8.59 -51.10 -12.26
C LEU A 69 8.76 -50.53 -13.67
N LEU A 70 9.11 -49.25 -13.80
CA LEU A 70 9.40 -48.63 -15.09
C LEU A 70 10.81 -48.96 -15.59
N ASP A 71 10.97 -49.03 -16.92
CA ASP A 71 12.27 -49.09 -17.56
C ASP A 71 13.10 -47.86 -17.21
N ALA A 72 14.43 -48.02 -17.14
CA ALA A 72 15.33 -47.00 -16.65
C ALA A 72 15.24 -45.65 -17.43
N ASP A 73 14.97 -45.72 -18.73
CA ASP A 73 14.80 -44.57 -19.62
C ASP A 73 13.46 -43.87 -19.46
N GLN A 74 12.45 -44.54 -18.87
CA GLN A 74 11.12 -43.99 -18.60
C GLN A 74 11.01 -43.37 -17.22
N ARG A 75 11.97 -43.61 -16.32
CA ARG A 75 11.95 -43.07 -14.95
C ARG A 75 12.16 -41.56 -14.94
N PRO A 76 11.25 -40.78 -14.33
CA PRO A 76 11.46 -39.35 -14.17
C PRO A 76 12.64 -39.08 -13.22
N GLU A 77 13.61 -38.26 -13.64
CA GLU A 77 14.71 -37.80 -12.81
C GLU A 77 14.24 -37.16 -11.50
N LYS A 78 13.18 -36.35 -11.60
CA LYS A 78 12.51 -35.70 -10.45
C LYS A 78 11.16 -36.35 -10.23
N HIS A 79 11.16 -37.37 -9.38
CA HIS A 79 9.98 -38.19 -9.12
C HIS A 79 9.31 -37.90 -7.77
N VAL A 80 9.90 -37.06 -6.91
CA VAL A 80 9.36 -36.79 -5.58
C VAL A 80 8.53 -35.51 -5.58
N TRP A 81 7.25 -35.66 -5.24
CA TRP A 81 6.38 -34.55 -4.94
C TRP A 81 6.31 -34.34 -3.43
N HIS A 82 6.39 -33.08 -2.98
CA HIS A 82 6.40 -32.73 -1.57
C HIS A 82 5.49 -31.52 -1.33
N CYS A 83 4.61 -31.63 -0.34
CA CYS A 83 3.72 -30.56 0.11
C CYS A 83 3.71 -30.49 1.64
N SER A 84 4.11 -29.38 2.22
CA SER A 84 3.88 -29.11 3.64
C SER A 84 2.52 -28.44 3.81
N VAL A 85 1.77 -28.80 4.85
CA VAL A 85 0.47 -28.21 5.21
C VAL A 85 0.53 -27.76 6.66
N ARG A 86 0.39 -26.46 6.90
CA ARG A 86 0.52 -25.87 8.23
C ARG A 86 -0.77 -25.14 8.62
N ALA A 87 -1.24 -25.35 9.85
CA ALA A 87 -2.32 -24.61 10.49
C ALA A 87 -1.84 -23.26 11.05
N ALA A 88 -2.75 -22.34 11.34
CA ALA A 88 -2.40 -21.08 12.01
C ALA A 88 -2.03 -21.32 13.48
N PRO A 89 -1.15 -20.48 14.05
CA PRO A 89 -0.77 -20.63 15.48
C PRO A 89 -1.95 -20.52 16.46
N ASP A 90 -3.01 -19.82 16.06
CA ASP A 90 -4.21 -19.59 16.90
C ASP A 90 -5.33 -20.60 16.58
N ASP A 91 -5.11 -21.54 15.64
CA ASP A 91 -6.06 -22.61 15.34
C ASP A 91 -6.05 -23.71 16.42
N PRO A 92 -7.15 -24.45 16.59
CA PRO A 92 -7.17 -25.63 17.44
C PRO A 92 -6.11 -26.64 17.03
N THR A 93 -5.49 -27.31 17.98
CA THR A 93 -4.58 -28.43 17.71
C THR A 93 -5.36 -29.56 17.03
N LEU A 94 -4.99 -29.90 15.80
CA LEU A 94 -5.63 -30.96 15.04
C LEU A 94 -5.12 -32.33 15.49
N THR A 95 -6.04 -33.33 15.54
CA THR A 95 -5.69 -34.73 15.82
C THR A 95 -5.01 -35.39 14.62
N ASP A 96 -4.40 -36.55 14.82
CA ASP A 96 -3.78 -37.32 13.74
C ASP A 96 -4.82 -37.77 12.69
N GLU A 97 -6.03 -38.10 13.10
CA GLU A 97 -7.14 -38.47 12.20
C GLU A 97 -7.55 -37.27 11.34
N GLN A 98 -7.58 -36.06 11.93
CA GLN A 98 -7.89 -34.85 11.20
C GLN A 98 -6.77 -34.50 10.21
N TRP A 99 -5.51 -34.63 10.59
CA TRP A 99 -4.38 -34.48 9.70
C TRP A 99 -4.36 -35.54 8.57
N ALA A 100 -4.75 -36.78 8.86
CA ALA A 100 -4.92 -37.85 7.87
C ALA A 100 -5.98 -37.47 6.82
N ASP A 101 -7.12 -36.93 7.27
CA ASP A 101 -8.19 -36.48 6.37
C ASP A 101 -7.73 -35.28 5.51
N ILE A 102 -7.08 -34.31 6.12
CA ILE A 102 -6.49 -33.17 5.41
C ILE A 102 -5.51 -33.65 4.33
N ALA A 103 -4.63 -34.59 4.66
CA ALA A 103 -3.68 -35.18 3.70
C ALA A 103 -4.38 -35.83 2.50
N ARG A 104 -5.39 -36.70 2.77
CA ARG A 104 -6.20 -37.34 1.72
C ARG A 104 -6.87 -36.33 0.81
N ARG A 105 -7.50 -35.30 1.36
CA ARG A 105 -8.15 -34.23 0.61
C ARG A 105 -7.17 -33.46 -0.27
N ILE A 106 -5.98 -33.13 0.25
CA ILE A 106 -4.94 -32.41 -0.50
C ILE A 106 -4.40 -33.27 -1.66
N VAL A 107 -4.10 -34.56 -1.45
CA VAL A 107 -3.60 -35.44 -2.53
C VAL A 107 -4.67 -35.67 -3.60
N ALA A 108 -5.94 -35.80 -3.22
CA ALA A 108 -7.05 -35.92 -4.15
C ALA A 108 -7.20 -34.62 -4.99
N ALA A 109 -7.30 -33.48 -4.32
CA ALA A 109 -7.44 -32.18 -5.00
C ALA A 109 -6.27 -31.85 -5.92
N THR A 110 -5.05 -32.28 -5.59
CA THR A 110 -3.84 -32.01 -6.39
C THR A 110 -3.65 -32.99 -7.56
N GLY A 111 -4.44 -34.08 -7.63
CA GLY A 111 -4.36 -35.09 -8.66
C GLY A 111 -3.19 -36.08 -8.45
N ILE A 112 -2.63 -36.09 -7.26
CA ILE A 112 -1.63 -37.11 -6.85
C ILE A 112 -2.33 -38.44 -6.66
N ASP A 113 -3.44 -38.44 -5.92
CA ASP A 113 -4.30 -39.60 -5.75
C ASP A 113 -5.78 -39.18 -5.89
N PRO A 114 -6.32 -39.21 -7.11
CA PRO A 114 -7.69 -38.77 -7.38
C PRO A 114 -8.77 -39.77 -6.91
N GLY A 115 -8.40 -40.89 -6.28
CA GLY A 115 -9.34 -41.91 -5.77
C GLY A 115 -9.87 -42.84 -6.86
N ASP A 116 -9.16 -42.97 -8.00
CA ASP A 116 -9.54 -43.83 -9.12
C ASP A 116 -8.95 -45.26 -9.04
N GLY A 117 -8.33 -45.61 -7.89
CA GLY A 117 -7.72 -46.91 -7.62
C GLY A 117 -6.35 -47.13 -8.25
N ALA A 118 -5.80 -46.15 -8.94
CA ALA A 118 -4.47 -46.18 -9.55
C ALA A 118 -3.64 -44.93 -9.22
N GLY A 119 -3.93 -44.24 -8.13
CA GLY A 119 -3.23 -43.04 -7.67
C GLY A 119 -1.72 -43.24 -7.48
N CYS A 120 -1.00 -42.17 -7.24
CA CYS A 120 0.39 -42.24 -6.79
C CYS A 120 0.45 -42.74 -5.34
N ARG A 121 1.51 -43.45 -4.99
CA ARG A 121 1.79 -43.76 -3.59
C ARG A 121 2.21 -42.51 -2.83
N TRP A 122 1.60 -42.31 -1.67
CA TRP A 122 1.87 -41.15 -0.83
C TRP A 122 1.89 -41.52 0.65
N ALA A 123 2.55 -40.71 1.44
CA ALA A 123 2.55 -40.76 2.90
C ALA A 123 2.54 -39.35 3.48
N ALA A 124 1.88 -39.17 4.63
CA ALA A 124 1.85 -37.93 5.37
C ALA A 124 2.54 -38.10 6.72
N VAL A 125 3.61 -37.34 6.94
CA VAL A 125 4.42 -37.33 8.17
C VAL A 125 4.08 -36.10 8.98
N ARG A 126 3.70 -36.30 10.24
CA ARG A 126 3.59 -35.25 11.26
C ARG A 126 4.89 -35.22 12.06
N HIS A 127 5.47 -34.07 12.27
CA HIS A 127 6.64 -33.91 13.12
C HIS A 127 6.60 -32.62 13.96
N ALA A 128 5.42 -32.00 14.05
CA ALA A 128 5.10 -30.89 14.93
C ALA A 128 3.57 -30.81 15.12
N ASP A 129 3.11 -30.09 16.13
CA ASP A 129 1.69 -29.99 16.44
C ASP A 129 0.88 -29.26 15.37
N ASP A 130 1.52 -28.32 14.65
CA ASP A 130 0.89 -27.38 13.75
C ASP A 130 1.03 -27.73 12.25
N HIS A 131 1.69 -28.82 11.88
CA HIS A 131 1.86 -29.14 10.46
C HIS A 131 2.23 -30.60 10.15
N ILE A 132 1.95 -30.96 8.89
CA ILE A 132 2.32 -32.22 8.28
C ILE A 132 3.10 -32.01 6.99
N HIS A 133 3.82 -33.01 6.56
CA HIS A 133 4.47 -33.08 5.25
C HIS A 133 3.93 -34.27 4.47
N ILE A 134 3.41 -34.02 3.27
CA ILE A 134 2.94 -35.05 2.35
C ILE A 134 4.00 -35.29 1.30
N ILE A 135 4.41 -36.55 1.19
CA ILE A 135 5.38 -37.06 0.22
C ILE A 135 4.62 -37.96 -0.77
N ALA A 136 4.93 -37.89 -2.05
CA ALA A 136 4.43 -38.82 -3.05
C ALA A 136 5.45 -39.07 -4.16
N THR A 137 5.41 -40.26 -4.75
CA THR A 137 6.19 -40.60 -5.93
C THR A 137 5.36 -40.31 -7.18
N LEU A 138 5.87 -39.49 -8.12
CA LEU A 138 5.16 -39.02 -9.32
C LEU A 138 5.07 -40.09 -10.43
N VAL A 139 4.78 -41.31 -10.01
CA VAL A 139 4.40 -42.45 -10.86
C VAL A 139 3.20 -43.10 -10.22
N ARG A 140 2.13 -43.23 -10.97
CA ARG A 140 0.89 -43.88 -10.55
C ARG A 140 1.05 -45.40 -10.57
N GLU A 141 0.15 -46.12 -9.88
CA GLU A 141 0.10 -47.60 -9.89
C GLU A 141 -0.07 -48.20 -11.29
N ASP A 142 -0.63 -47.43 -12.25
CA ASP A 142 -0.77 -47.83 -13.65
C ASP A 142 0.45 -47.45 -14.52
N GLY A 143 1.55 -46.99 -13.91
CA GLY A 143 2.81 -46.60 -14.58
C GLY A 143 2.75 -45.22 -15.25
N ARG A 144 1.60 -44.53 -15.27
CA ARG A 144 1.48 -43.21 -15.86
C ARG A 144 1.93 -42.12 -14.91
N ARG A 145 2.13 -40.92 -15.44
CA ARG A 145 2.38 -39.71 -14.63
C ARG A 145 1.05 -39.13 -14.15
N PRO A 146 0.98 -38.60 -12.89
CA PRO A 146 -0.21 -37.93 -12.41
C PRO A 146 -0.41 -36.57 -13.09
N ASP A 147 -1.67 -36.15 -13.28
CA ASP A 147 -1.98 -34.76 -13.63
C ASP A 147 -1.95 -33.86 -12.38
N HIS A 148 -0.77 -33.40 -12.05
CA HIS A 148 -0.54 -32.48 -10.94
C HIS A 148 -0.30 -31.04 -11.41
N HIS A 149 -0.81 -30.68 -12.62
CA HIS A 149 -0.71 -29.31 -13.13
C HIS A 149 -1.38 -28.32 -12.17
N ARG A 150 -0.65 -27.24 -11.84
CA ARG A 150 -1.09 -26.24 -10.86
C ARG A 150 -1.46 -26.80 -9.48
N SER A 151 -0.84 -27.89 -9.04
CA SER A 151 -1.11 -28.54 -7.75
C SER A 151 -1.10 -27.55 -6.57
N GLY A 152 -0.19 -26.57 -6.54
CA GLY A 152 -0.18 -25.54 -5.50
C GLY A 152 -1.47 -24.69 -5.45
N LYS A 153 -2.07 -24.33 -6.60
CA LYS A 153 -3.37 -23.62 -6.61
C LYS A 153 -4.52 -24.51 -6.20
N ARG A 154 -4.49 -25.77 -6.63
CA ARG A 154 -5.50 -26.78 -6.29
C ARG A 154 -5.46 -27.09 -4.78
N ALA A 155 -4.28 -27.27 -4.20
CA ALA A 155 -4.09 -27.44 -2.76
C ALA A 155 -4.60 -26.23 -1.96
N GLN A 156 -4.31 -25.00 -2.41
CA GLN A 156 -4.82 -23.79 -1.76
C GLN A 156 -6.34 -23.67 -1.84
N ALA A 157 -6.96 -24.07 -2.95
CA ALA A 157 -8.42 -24.07 -3.08
C ALA A 157 -9.05 -25.06 -2.11
N GLU A 158 -8.52 -26.28 -2.01
CA GLU A 158 -8.98 -27.29 -1.06
C GLU A 158 -8.79 -26.87 0.39
N ALA A 159 -7.68 -26.23 0.72
CA ALA A 159 -7.43 -25.70 2.06
C ALA A 159 -8.53 -24.72 2.51
N ARG A 160 -9.13 -23.92 1.60
CA ARG A 160 -10.25 -23.03 1.94
C ARG A 160 -11.53 -23.78 2.31
N LEU A 161 -11.75 -24.96 1.73
CA LEU A 161 -12.87 -25.85 2.09
C LEU A 161 -12.59 -26.53 3.45
N ILE A 162 -11.38 -27.01 3.65
CA ILE A 162 -10.93 -27.62 4.90
C ILE A 162 -11.05 -26.63 6.08
N GLU A 163 -10.67 -25.36 5.89
CA GLU A 163 -10.83 -24.31 6.91
C GLU A 163 -12.28 -24.12 7.33
N ALA A 164 -13.23 -24.28 6.40
CA ALA A 164 -14.65 -24.18 6.71
C ALA A 164 -15.17 -25.41 7.47
N ASP A 165 -14.70 -26.61 7.09
CA ASP A 165 -15.18 -27.87 7.65
C ASP A 165 -14.65 -28.14 9.07
N TYR A 166 -13.42 -27.67 9.36
CA TYR A 166 -12.77 -27.83 10.66
C TYR A 166 -12.82 -26.59 11.55
N ASP A 167 -13.58 -25.56 11.16
CA ASP A 167 -13.71 -24.27 11.86
C ASP A 167 -12.35 -23.62 12.18
N LEU A 168 -11.41 -23.74 11.22
CA LEU A 168 -10.11 -23.12 11.30
C LEU A 168 -10.18 -21.65 10.87
N HIS A 169 -9.11 -20.92 11.16
CA HIS A 169 -9.00 -19.53 10.71
C HIS A 169 -9.11 -19.43 9.18
N ARG A 170 -10.17 -18.75 8.71
CA ARG A 170 -10.49 -18.63 7.28
C ARG A 170 -9.61 -17.59 6.61
N VAL A 171 -8.87 -18.01 5.59
CA VAL A 171 -8.10 -17.12 4.73
C VAL A 171 -8.90 -16.78 3.48
N THR A 172 -9.11 -15.49 3.26
CA THR A 172 -9.70 -15.02 1.99
C THR A 172 -8.76 -15.35 0.83
N PRO A 173 -9.25 -16.05 -0.22
CA PRO A 173 -8.44 -16.34 -1.40
C PRO A 173 -7.77 -15.08 -1.96
N GLY A 174 -6.53 -15.18 -2.37
CA GLY A 174 -5.85 -14.08 -3.04
C GLY A 174 -6.50 -13.79 -4.39
N ASP A 175 -6.84 -12.53 -4.64
CA ASP A 175 -7.45 -12.06 -5.89
C ASP A 175 -6.44 -11.86 -7.03
N GLY A 176 -5.18 -12.20 -6.83
CA GLY A 176 -4.11 -12.07 -7.83
C GLY A 176 -3.60 -10.65 -8.06
N THR A 177 -4.13 -9.65 -7.34
CA THR A 177 -3.71 -8.23 -7.49
C THR A 177 -2.48 -7.90 -6.65
N ALA A 178 -2.13 -8.73 -5.66
CA ALA A 178 -0.98 -8.48 -4.80
C ALA A 178 0.35 -8.52 -5.56
N ALA A 179 1.27 -7.63 -5.26
CA ALA A 179 2.65 -7.76 -5.69
C ALA A 179 3.30 -9.00 -5.05
N LYS A 180 4.25 -9.60 -5.74
CA LYS A 180 5.00 -10.75 -5.19
C LYS A 180 5.74 -10.32 -3.92
N ARG A 181 5.57 -11.11 -2.87
CA ARG A 181 6.30 -10.91 -1.62
C ARG A 181 7.79 -11.18 -1.82
N THR A 182 8.59 -10.51 -1.02
CA THR A 182 10.02 -10.78 -0.89
C THR A 182 10.23 -12.20 -0.35
N THR A 183 11.11 -12.95 -1.00
CA THR A 183 11.47 -14.30 -0.56
C THR A 183 12.37 -14.25 0.68
N SER A 184 12.46 -15.36 1.44
CA SER A 184 13.38 -15.45 2.56
C SER A 184 14.84 -15.24 2.12
N ALA A 185 15.22 -15.78 0.96
CA ALA A 185 16.56 -15.58 0.39
C ALA A 185 16.89 -14.12 0.09
N GLU A 186 15.92 -13.34 -0.44
CA GLU A 186 16.08 -11.90 -0.68
C GLU A 186 16.21 -11.13 0.64
N ARG A 187 15.45 -11.50 1.68
CA ARG A 187 15.55 -10.88 3.02
C ARG A 187 16.90 -11.16 3.67
N HIS A 188 17.31 -12.42 3.73
CA HIS A 188 18.62 -12.79 4.29
C HIS A 188 19.80 -12.17 3.52
N LYS A 189 19.62 -11.96 2.21
CA LYS A 189 20.63 -11.23 1.42
C LYS A 189 20.70 -9.77 1.83
N ALA A 190 19.56 -9.09 2.00
CA ALA A 190 19.50 -7.70 2.44
C ALA A 190 20.12 -7.54 3.85
N GLU A 191 19.76 -8.41 4.79
CA GLU A 191 20.34 -8.44 6.15
C GLU A 191 21.87 -8.60 6.12
N ARG A 192 22.39 -9.54 5.31
CA ARG A 192 23.83 -9.79 5.17
C ARG A 192 24.58 -8.60 4.53
N LEU A 193 23.92 -7.84 3.66
CA LEU A 193 24.48 -6.64 3.02
C LEU A 193 24.26 -5.37 3.84
N GLY A 194 23.59 -5.45 4.99
CA GLY A 194 23.25 -4.29 5.83
C GLY A 194 22.23 -3.36 5.17
N TRP A 195 21.38 -3.88 4.30
CA TRP A 195 20.33 -3.09 3.64
C TRP A 195 19.06 -3.08 4.49
N ASP A 196 18.43 -1.93 4.62
CA ASP A 196 17.16 -1.78 5.35
C ASP A 196 16.01 -2.55 4.71
N ARG A 197 16.10 -2.83 3.40
CA ARG A 197 15.07 -3.49 2.60
C ARG A 197 15.67 -4.41 1.55
N ALA A 198 14.88 -5.41 1.13
CA ALA A 198 15.26 -6.25 0.01
C ALA A 198 15.24 -5.48 -1.33
N ALA A 199 16.14 -5.83 -2.24
CA ALA A 199 16.30 -5.18 -3.55
C ALA A 199 14.97 -5.06 -4.33
N ARG A 200 14.13 -6.09 -4.29
CA ARG A 200 12.80 -6.09 -4.92
C ARG A 200 11.89 -4.96 -4.41
N GLU A 201 11.92 -4.67 -3.12
CA GLU A 201 11.09 -3.65 -2.49
C GLU A 201 11.56 -2.25 -2.85
N GLU A 202 12.87 -2.01 -2.79
CA GLU A 202 13.47 -0.74 -3.17
C GLU A 202 13.27 -0.44 -4.66
N LEU A 203 13.47 -1.44 -5.52
CA LEU A 203 13.20 -1.32 -6.96
C LEU A 203 11.74 -1.00 -7.25
N ARG A 204 10.80 -1.67 -6.55
CA ARG A 204 9.37 -1.44 -6.75
C ARG A 204 8.98 -0.01 -6.37
N GLU A 205 9.44 0.49 -5.23
CA GLU A 205 9.19 1.86 -4.79
C GLU A 205 9.82 2.89 -5.76
N THR A 206 11.05 2.66 -6.20
CA THR A 206 11.74 3.56 -7.13
C THR A 206 11.06 3.60 -8.50
N VAL A 207 10.64 2.45 -9.03
CA VAL A 207 9.89 2.39 -10.29
C VAL A 207 8.55 3.11 -10.18
N ARG A 208 7.80 2.96 -9.08
CA ARG A 208 6.54 3.70 -8.85
C ARG A 208 6.75 5.20 -8.84
N ARG A 209 7.77 5.66 -8.16
CA ARG A 209 8.12 7.10 -8.15
C ARG A 209 8.49 7.62 -9.53
N ALA A 210 9.21 6.82 -10.32
CA ALA A 210 9.53 7.18 -11.70
C ALA A 210 8.26 7.28 -12.57
N VAL A 211 7.30 6.35 -12.43
CA VAL A 211 6.00 6.41 -13.11
C VAL A 211 5.20 7.64 -12.68
N ALA A 212 5.11 7.92 -11.38
CA ALA A 212 4.37 9.06 -10.85
C ALA A 212 4.91 10.42 -11.34
N GLY A 213 6.23 10.49 -11.60
CA GLY A 213 6.88 11.71 -12.09
C GLY A 213 6.91 11.85 -13.61
N ALA A 214 6.59 10.81 -14.39
CA ALA A 214 6.77 10.81 -15.84
C ALA A 214 5.47 11.14 -16.60
N ALA A 215 5.61 11.85 -17.72
CA ALA A 215 4.54 12.11 -18.69
C ALA A 215 4.66 11.22 -19.94
N SER A 216 5.80 10.58 -20.17
CA SER A 216 6.06 9.73 -21.34
C SER A 216 6.91 8.51 -20.96
N THR A 217 6.94 7.51 -21.86
CA THR A 217 7.79 6.32 -21.69
C THR A 217 9.28 6.71 -21.66
N ASP A 218 9.71 7.63 -22.49
CA ASP A 218 11.11 8.06 -22.55
C ASP A 218 11.53 8.76 -21.25
N GLU A 219 10.70 9.67 -20.76
CA GLU A 219 10.93 10.33 -19.48
C GLU A 219 10.94 9.32 -18.32
N PHE A 220 10.05 8.33 -18.34
CA PHE A 220 10.05 7.24 -17.35
C PHE A 220 11.38 6.50 -17.33
N LEU A 221 11.90 6.11 -18.51
CA LEU A 221 13.18 5.41 -18.61
C LEU A 221 14.37 6.28 -18.19
N GLU A 222 14.36 7.57 -18.50
CA GLU A 222 15.35 8.53 -18.01
C GLU A 222 15.34 8.63 -16.50
N ARG A 223 14.15 8.78 -15.89
CA ARG A 223 13.99 8.85 -14.43
C ARG A 223 14.48 7.60 -13.68
N LEU A 224 14.38 6.42 -14.29
CA LEU A 224 14.95 5.20 -13.73
C LEU A 224 16.49 5.28 -13.69
N LYS A 225 17.10 5.79 -14.74
CA LYS A 225 18.56 5.99 -14.82
C LYS A 225 19.03 7.07 -13.84
N ASP A 226 18.31 8.19 -13.78
CA ASP A 226 18.58 9.30 -12.85
C ASP A 226 18.45 8.87 -11.38
N ALA A 227 17.60 7.88 -11.11
CA ALA A 227 17.51 7.25 -9.80
C ALA A 227 18.67 6.27 -9.50
N GLY A 228 19.65 6.14 -10.40
CA GLY A 228 20.83 5.30 -10.25
C GLY A 228 20.58 3.82 -10.53
N LEU A 229 19.46 3.45 -11.16
CA LEU A 229 19.18 2.07 -11.49
C LEU A 229 19.89 1.63 -12.77
N LEU A 230 20.29 0.36 -12.82
CA LEU A 230 20.69 -0.29 -14.06
C LEU A 230 19.43 -0.66 -14.83
N VAL A 231 19.28 -0.16 -16.07
CA VAL A 231 18.10 -0.36 -16.90
C VAL A 231 18.46 -1.11 -18.18
N ARG A 232 17.75 -2.20 -18.46
CA ARG A 232 17.81 -2.91 -19.74
C ARG A 232 16.46 -2.81 -20.44
N ILE A 233 16.45 -2.44 -21.70
CA ILE A 233 15.26 -2.29 -22.53
C ILE A 233 15.21 -3.47 -23.49
N LYS A 234 14.04 -4.09 -23.61
CA LYS A 234 13.78 -5.13 -24.61
C LYS A 234 12.97 -4.54 -25.75
N VAL A 235 13.56 -4.55 -26.93
CA VAL A 235 12.97 -4.05 -28.17
C VAL A 235 12.54 -5.24 -29.04
N LEU A 236 11.41 -5.12 -29.71
CA LEU A 236 10.95 -6.06 -30.73
C LEU A 236 11.68 -5.81 -32.06
N PRO A 237 11.68 -6.79 -32.99
CA PRO A 237 12.21 -6.57 -34.34
C PRO A 237 11.54 -5.41 -35.10
N SER A 238 10.29 -5.06 -34.73
CA SER A 238 9.56 -3.88 -35.25
C SER A 238 10.11 -2.53 -34.78
N GLY A 239 11.04 -2.51 -33.82
CA GLY A 239 11.49 -1.30 -33.15
C GLY A 239 10.67 -0.91 -31.92
N ASP A 240 9.55 -1.58 -31.66
CA ASP A 240 8.67 -1.27 -30.53
C ASP A 240 9.27 -1.77 -29.21
N LEU A 241 9.02 -1.02 -28.14
CA LEU A 241 9.44 -1.40 -26.80
C LEU A 241 8.56 -2.53 -26.27
N LYS A 242 9.14 -3.71 -26.07
CA LYS A 242 8.45 -4.89 -25.49
C LYS A 242 8.37 -4.84 -23.97
N GLY A 243 9.39 -4.28 -23.33
CA GLY A 243 9.49 -4.27 -21.87
C GLY A 243 10.81 -3.69 -21.37
N TYR A 244 10.93 -3.62 -20.06
CA TYR A 244 12.14 -3.18 -19.38
C TYR A 244 12.45 -4.09 -18.19
N THR A 245 13.70 -4.09 -17.78
CA THR A 245 14.16 -4.69 -16.53
C THR A 245 15.07 -3.71 -15.81
N VAL A 246 15.04 -3.75 -14.47
CA VAL A 246 15.83 -2.90 -13.60
C VAL A 246 16.60 -3.72 -12.59
N ALA A 247 17.79 -3.23 -12.21
CA ALA A 247 18.57 -3.80 -11.12
C ALA A 247 19.13 -2.67 -10.23
N LEU A 248 19.28 -2.97 -8.93
CA LEU A 248 20.03 -2.10 -8.02
C LEU A 248 21.53 -2.28 -8.23
N PRO A 249 22.31 -1.21 -8.27
CA PRO A 249 23.76 -1.32 -8.14
C PRO A 249 24.11 -2.05 -6.83
N GLY A 250 24.99 -3.06 -6.93
CA GLY A 250 25.37 -3.86 -5.76
C GLY A 250 24.49 -5.10 -5.48
N ASP A 251 23.36 -5.28 -6.19
CA ASP A 251 22.57 -6.52 -6.12
C ASP A 251 23.05 -7.53 -7.16
N HIS A 252 24.01 -8.39 -6.79
CA HIS A 252 24.63 -9.37 -7.68
C HIS A 252 24.26 -10.80 -7.31
N ASN A 253 24.31 -11.71 -8.30
CA ASN A 253 24.21 -13.13 -8.09
C ASN A 253 25.58 -13.72 -7.60
N ARG A 254 25.70 -15.05 -7.55
CA ARG A 254 26.97 -15.72 -7.15
C ARG A 254 28.10 -15.52 -8.16
N ASP A 255 27.74 -15.21 -9.40
CA ASP A 255 28.68 -15.02 -10.52
C ASP A 255 29.00 -13.52 -10.70
N GLU A 256 28.71 -12.70 -9.68
CA GLU A 256 28.89 -11.23 -9.66
C GLU A 256 28.08 -10.48 -10.74
N GLU A 257 27.08 -11.10 -11.35
CA GLU A 257 26.21 -10.44 -12.31
C GLU A 257 25.04 -9.71 -11.62
N PRO A 258 24.65 -8.50 -12.08
CA PRO A 258 23.50 -7.77 -11.54
C PRO A 258 22.19 -8.56 -11.70
N ILE A 259 21.37 -8.60 -10.64
CA ILE A 259 20.07 -9.27 -10.64
C ILE A 259 19.01 -8.33 -11.20
N PHE A 260 18.53 -8.61 -12.41
CA PHE A 260 17.51 -7.82 -13.08
C PHE A 260 16.10 -8.31 -12.80
N TYR A 261 15.20 -7.38 -12.46
CA TYR A 261 13.77 -7.61 -12.27
C TYR A 261 12.95 -6.95 -13.36
N ALA A 262 12.06 -7.69 -13.99
CA ALA A 262 11.09 -7.11 -14.91
C ALA A 262 10.05 -6.30 -14.13
N GLY A 263 9.52 -5.21 -14.69
CA GLY A 263 8.48 -4.41 -14.05
C GLY A 263 7.28 -5.25 -13.61
N SER A 264 6.80 -6.17 -14.45
CA SER A 264 5.71 -7.11 -14.11
C SER A 264 6.06 -8.10 -12.98
N THR A 265 7.35 -8.32 -12.71
CA THR A 265 7.81 -9.14 -11.58
C THR A 265 7.82 -8.34 -10.28
N LEU A 266 8.05 -7.04 -10.35
CA LEU A 266 7.96 -6.13 -9.22
C LEU A 266 6.51 -5.93 -8.78
N ALA A 267 5.62 -5.60 -9.73
CA ALA A 267 4.17 -5.54 -9.51
C ALA A 267 3.41 -5.67 -10.86
N PRO A 268 2.17 -6.20 -10.88
CA PRO A 268 1.41 -6.40 -12.11
C PRO A 268 1.17 -5.11 -12.91
N ASP A 269 0.95 -4.00 -12.23
CA ASP A 269 0.69 -2.66 -12.79
C ASP A 269 1.94 -1.93 -13.27
N LEU A 270 3.13 -2.45 -12.98
CA LEU A 270 4.43 -1.91 -13.43
C LEU A 270 4.95 -2.58 -14.72
N SER A 271 4.14 -3.38 -15.40
CA SER A 271 4.48 -3.83 -16.76
C SER A 271 4.49 -2.65 -17.73
N LEU A 272 5.40 -2.65 -18.71
CA LEU A 272 5.51 -1.54 -19.66
C LEU A 272 4.19 -1.17 -20.35
N PRO A 273 3.37 -2.14 -20.86
CA PRO A 273 2.09 -1.81 -21.45
C PRO A 273 1.15 -1.07 -20.47
N ARG A 274 1.11 -1.47 -19.20
CA ARG A 274 0.28 -0.80 -18.19
C ARG A 274 0.76 0.62 -17.87
N ILE A 275 2.06 0.84 -17.92
CA ILE A 275 2.65 2.18 -17.76
C ILE A 275 2.32 3.03 -18.99
N GLN A 276 2.44 2.49 -20.20
CA GLN A 276 2.10 3.19 -21.43
C GLN A 276 0.62 3.56 -21.52
N GLU A 277 -0.29 2.70 -21.06
CA GLU A 277 -1.73 3.02 -20.96
C GLU A 277 -1.99 4.31 -20.17
N ARG A 278 -1.17 4.59 -19.15
CA ARG A 278 -1.29 5.83 -18.35
C ARG A 278 -0.84 7.08 -19.12
N PHE A 279 0.15 6.93 -20.00
CA PHE A 279 0.72 8.05 -20.77
C PHE A 279 -0.08 8.37 -22.04
N THR A 280 -0.59 7.36 -22.75
CA THR A 280 -1.35 7.55 -24.01
C THR A 280 -2.64 8.33 -23.82
N THR A 281 -3.21 8.32 -22.63
CA THR A 281 -4.44 9.08 -22.33
C THR A 281 -4.18 10.60 -22.20
N GLU A 282 -2.92 11.01 -21.99
CA GLU A 282 -2.53 12.44 -21.93
C GLU A 282 -2.28 13.04 -23.34
N SER A 283 -2.10 12.19 -24.35
CA SER A 283 -1.79 12.58 -25.74
C SER A 283 -3.01 12.68 -26.65
N ALA A 284 -4.24 12.42 -26.18
CA ALA A 284 -5.43 12.63 -26.97
C ALA A 284 -5.66 14.13 -27.19
N PRO A 285 -5.74 14.63 -28.44
CA PRO A 285 -5.79 16.07 -28.69
C PRO A 285 -7.13 16.64 -28.19
N MET A 286 -7.06 17.59 -27.32
CA MET A 286 -8.06 18.65 -27.27
C MET A 286 -7.84 19.44 -28.58
N GLU A 287 -8.90 19.50 -29.42
CA GLU A 287 -8.85 20.15 -30.72
C GLU A 287 -8.17 21.53 -30.63
N THR A 288 -7.15 21.66 -31.45
CA THR A 288 -6.53 22.86 -31.98
C THR A 288 -6.63 24.16 -31.16
N ILE A 289 -5.57 24.44 -30.40
CA ILE A 289 -4.88 25.72 -30.48
C ILE A 289 -3.39 25.42 -30.30
N ASP A 290 -2.67 25.62 -31.40
CA ASP A 290 -1.24 25.84 -31.55
C ASP A 290 -0.27 24.72 -31.13
N SER A 291 0.46 24.26 -32.14
CA SER A 291 1.55 23.30 -32.11
C SER A 291 2.71 23.81 -31.23
N GLN A 292 2.61 23.61 -29.92
CA GLN A 292 3.76 23.71 -29.05
C GLN A 292 3.96 22.38 -28.34
N ARG A 293 5.11 21.76 -28.61
CA ARG A 293 5.77 20.72 -27.84
C ARG A 293 5.45 20.98 -26.37
N PRO A 294 5.06 19.98 -25.52
CA PRO A 294 4.89 20.24 -24.11
C PRO A 294 6.19 20.76 -23.54
N GLU A 295 6.27 22.08 -23.37
CA GLU A 295 7.39 22.73 -22.73
C GLU A 295 7.51 22.15 -21.31
N ARG A 296 8.70 21.70 -20.95
CA ARG A 296 9.07 21.53 -19.54
C ARG A 296 8.62 22.78 -18.82
N PRO A 297 7.90 22.67 -17.69
CA PRO A 297 7.52 23.86 -16.94
C PRO A 297 8.78 24.68 -16.67
N THR A 298 8.82 25.90 -17.19
CA THR A 298 9.99 26.79 -17.24
C THR A 298 10.42 27.33 -15.88
N ALA A 299 9.71 26.98 -14.80
CA ALA A 299 10.15 27.19 -13.42
C ALA A 299 9.53 26.10 -12.52
N PRO A 300 10.29 25.49 -11.57
CA PRO A 300 9.73 24.61 -10.59
C PRO A 300 8.68 25.37 -9.76
N SER A 301 7.44 24.86 -9.72
CA SER A 301 6.42 25.43 -8.85
C SER A 301 6.89 25.29 -7.39
N ALA A 302 6.67 26.33 -6.57
CA ALA A 302 7.00 26.24 -5.14
C ALA A 302 6.29 25.04 -4.50
N PRO A 303 6.90 24.31 -3.56
CA PRO A 303 6.32 23.15 -2.89
C PRO A 303 4.92 23.42 -2.32
N THR A 304 4.68 24.62 -1.80
CA THR A 304 3.39 25.10 -1.33
C THR A 304 2.31 25.08 -2.42
N VAL A 305 2.62 25.61 -3.61
CA VAL A 305 1.66 25.68 -4.73
C VAL A 305 1.31 24.27 -5.20
N ALA A 306 2.30 23.37 -5.30
CA ALA A 306 2.08 21.98 -5.67
C ALA A 306 1.14 21.29 -4.67
N ARG A 307 1.32 21.49 -3.36
CA ARG A 307 0.45 20.90 -2.33
C ARG A 307 -0.97 21.44 -2.37
N ARG A 308 -1.14 22.74 -2.55
CA ARG A 308 -2.48 23.35 -2.71
C ARG A 308 -3.21 22.82 -3.94
N THR A 309 -2.50 22.67 -5.06
CA THR A 309 -3.05 22.08 -6.29
C THR A 309 -3.41 20.61 -6.06
N THR A 310 -2.57 19.86 -5.37
CA THR A 310 -2.83 18.46 -5.01
C THR A 310 -4.07 18.33 -4.12
N ALA A 311 -4.24 19.18 -3.12
CA ALA A 311 -5.43 19.17 -2.26
C ALA A 311 -6.72 19.41 -3.06
N ARG A 312 -6.69 20.32 -4.05
CA ARG A 312 -7.83 20.56 -4.96
C ARG A 312 -8.13 19.36 -5.86
N ALA A 313 -7.10 18.79 -6.47
CA ALA A 313 -7.24 17.60 -7.32
C ALA A 313 -7.75 16.38 -6.52
N ALA A 314 -7.23 16.16 -5.31
CA ALA A 314 -7.69 15.10 -4.42
C ALA A 314 -9.16 15.30 -4.00
N TRP A 315 -9.57 16.53 -3.76
CA TRP A 315 -10.97 16.82 -3.48
C TRP A 315 -11.89 16.55 -4.67
N ALA A 316 -11.48 16.92 -5.89
CA ALA A 316 -12.24 16.61 -7.10
C ALA A 316 -12.36 15.09 -7.32
N ALA A 317 -11.29 14.35 -7.09
CA ALA A 317 -11.28 12.89 -7.14
C ALA A 317 -12.23 12.26 -6.12
N LEU A 318 -12.26 12.80 -4.89
CA LEU A 318 -13.18 12.36 -3.84
C LEU A 318 -14.65 12.49 -4.29
N LEU A 319 -15.01 13.59 -4.93
CA LEU A 319 -16.37 13.79 -5.45
C LEU A 319 -16.73 12.81 -6.56
N VAL A 320 -15.75 12.38 -7.36
CA VAL A 320 -15.95 11.32 -8.37
C VAL A 320 -16.26 9.99 -7.68
N LEU A 321 -15.50 9.60 -6.66
CA LEU A 321 -15.75 8.36 -5.92
C LEU A 321 -17.11 8.33 -5.21
N ASP A 322 -17.55 9.48 -4.69
CA ASP A 322 -18.80 9.58 -3.93
C ASP A 322 -20.06 9.63 -4.81
N ARG A 323 -19.97 10.13 -6.05
CA ARG A 323 -21.13 10.49 -6.88
C ARG A 323 -21.19 9.80 -8.24
N SER A 324 -20.11 9.15 -8.68
CA SER A 324 -20.06 8.59 -10.03
C SER A 324 -20.49 7.13 -10.03
N ASP A 325 -21.39 6.80 -10.94
CA ASP A 325 -21.71 5.41 -11.30
C ASP A 325 -20.68 4.80 -12.28
N ASP A 326 -19.68 5.59 -12.71
CA ASP A 326 -18.62 5.18 -13.63
C ASP A 326 -17.46 4.51 -12.86
N ASP A 327 -17.46 3.19 -12.88
CA ASP A 327 -16.44 2.37 -12.25
C ASP A 327 -15.04 2.56 -12.84
N GLY A 328 -14.94 2.84 -14.13
CA GLY A 328 -13.68 3.08 -14.81
C GLY A 328 -13.04 4.40 -14.35
N ALA A 329 -13.86 5.45 -14.18
CA ALA A 329 -13.42 6.72 -13.63
C ALA A 329 -13.00 6.60 -12.16
N ALA A 330 -13.78 5.91 -11.34
CA ALA A 330 -13.45 5.67 -9.93
C ALA A 330 -12.14 4.89 -9.78
N ALA A 331 -11.95 3.80 -10.54
CA ALA A 331 -10.72 3.02 -10.54
C ALA A 331 -9.50 3.84 -10.96
N ALA A 332 -9.67 4.77 -11.92
CA ALA A 332 -8.62 5.68 -12.36
C ALA A 332 -8.21 6.67 -11.25
N GLN A 333 -9.18 7.26 -10.56
CA GLN A 333 -8.93 8.17 -9.42
C GLN A 333 -8.19 7.45 -8.29
N ILE A 334 -8.61 6.22 -7.95
CA ILE A 334 -7.94 5.41 -6.92
C ILE A 334 -6.49 5.10 -7.33
N SER A 335 -6.27 4.71 -8.59
CA SER A 335 -4.92 4.44 -9.10
C SER A 335 -4.03 5.69 -9.02
N ALA A 336 -4.52 6.85 -9.46
CA ALA A 336 -3.78 8.10 -9.43
C ALA A 336 -3.53 8.62 -8.00
N THR A 337 -4.42 8.30 -7.05
CA THR A 337 -4.20 8.57 -5.62
C THR A 337 -2.95 7.84 -5.12
N GLY A 338 -2.72 6.60 -5.54
CA GLY A 338 -1.48 5.88 -5.24
C GLY A 338 -0.23 6.64 -5.72
N GLU A 339 -0.27 7.23 -6.93
CA GLU A 339 0.84 8.03 -7.47
C GLU A 339 1.07 9.32 -6.64
N VAL A 340 0.01 9.96 -6.17
CA VAL A 340 0.12 11.11 -5.25
C VAL A 340 0.75 10.70 -3.93
N LEU A 341 0.39 9.56 -3.36
CA LEU A 341 0.99 9.04 -2.12
C LEU A 341 2.47 8.74 -2.29
N ASP A 342 2.87 8.11 -3.40
CA ASP A 342 4.28 7.84 -3.72
C ASP A 342 5.09 9.14 -3.85
N ALA A 343 4.51 10.18 -4.49
CA ALA A 343 5.13 11.49 -4.63
C ALA A 343 5.27 12.21 -3.28
N LEU A 344 4.23 12.19 -2.43
CA LEU A 344 4.25 12.78 -1.10
C LEU A 344 5.25 12.09 -0.19
N ALA A 345 5.30 10.74 -0.19
CA ALA A 345 6.25 9.97 0.60
C ALA A 345 7.71 10.37 0.33
N LYS A 346 8.02 10.76 -0.92
CA LYS A 346 9.35 11.24 -1.31
C LYS A 346 9.60 12.71 -0.95
N THR A 347 8.59 13.58 -1.14
CA THR A 347 8.77 15.04 -1.11
C THR A 347 8.37 15.68 0.21
N SER A 348 7.84 14.93 1.17
CA SER A 348 7.46 15.44 2.48
C SER A 348 8.63 15.46 3.47
N ALA A 349 8.47 16.27 4.53
CA ALA A 349 9.45 16.41 5.59
C ALA A 349 9.69 15.09 6.35
N LEU A 350 10.86 14.98 7.00
CA LEU A 350 11.29 13.74 7.66
C LEU A 350 10.28 13.21 8.68
N HIS A 351 9.69 14.10 9.49
CA HIS A 351 8.75 13.71 10.56
C HIS A 351 7.46 13.04 10.05
N THR A 352 7.00 13.33 8.82
CA THR A 352 5.81 12.72 8.23
C THR A 352 6.13 11.58 7.24
N ARG A 353 7.39 11.43 6.88
CA ARG A 353 7.81 10.56 5.76
C ARG A 353 7.54 9.09 6.01
N ASP A 354 7.75 8.61 7.22
CA ASP A 354 7.60 7.18 7.53
C ASP A 354 6.14 6.75 7.49
N GLU A 355 5.23 7.56 8.04
CA GLU A 355 3.80 7.29 7.95
C GLU A 355 3.30 7.37 6.50
N LEU A 356 3.79 8.33 5.72
CA LEU A 356 3.46 8.44 4.30
C LEU A 356 3.98 7.27 3.47
N ARG A 357 5.15 6.74 3.78
CA ARG A 357 5.67 5.53 3.12
C ARG A 357 4.81 4.31 3.44
N ARG A 358 4.38 4.16 4.69
CA ARG A 358 3.47 3.08 5.10
C ARG A 358 2.12 3.24 4.41
N ALA A 359 1.56 4.45 4.38
CA ALA A 359 0.33 4.73 3.67
C ALA A 359 0.40 4.39 2.18
N ALA A 360 1.46 4.80 1.49
CA ALA A 360 1.70 4.47 0.08
C ALA A 360 1.84 2.96 -0.13
N TRP A 361 2.55 2.27 0.76
CA TRP A 361 2.73 0.82 0.72
C TRP A 361 1.41 0.06 0.87
N GLU A 362 0.59 0.41 1.87
CA GLU A 362 -0.73 -0.22 2.07
C GLU A 362 -1.67 0.13 0.91
N PHE A 363 -1.72 1.38 0.47
CA PHE A 363 -2.59 1.82 -0.61
C PHE A 363 -2.22 1.22 -1.98
N GLU A 364 -0.98 0.76 -2.14
CA GLU A 364 -0.51 0.07 -3.34
C GLU A 364 -1.47 -1.03 -3.79
N ARG A 365 -2.04 -1.79 -2.86
CA ARG A 365 -3.01 -2.83 -3.17
C ARG A 365 -4.38 -2.26 -3.55
N ALA A 366 -4.82 -1.20 -2.87
CA ALA A 366 -6.06 -0.51 -3.21
C ALA A 366 -6.03 0.08 -4.62
N SER A 367 -4.87 0.56 -5.08
CA SER A 367 -4.70 1.11 -6.43
C SER A 367 -4.77 0.07 -7.55
N ARG A 368 -4.86 -1.23 -7.24
CA ARG A 368 -4.99 -2.34 -8.19
C ARG A 368 -6.34 -3.01 -8.07
N SER A 369 -7.29 -2.57 -8.87
CA SER A 369 -8.63 -3.14 -8.97
C SER A 369 -8.73 -4.16 -10.12
N HIS A 370 -9.75 -5.04 -10.08
CA HIS A 370 -10.17 -5.83 -11.23
C HIS A 370 -10.92 -4.97 -12.25
N THR A 371 -11.44 -3.82 -11.85
CA THR A 371 -12.07 -2.85 -12.74
C THR A 371 -10.99 -2.17 -13.59
N ARG A 372 -11.23 -2.09 -14.88
CA ARG A 372 -10.33 -1.39 -15.80
C ARG A 372 -10.42 0.12 -15.56
N ALA A 373 -9.29 0.73 -15.20
CA ALA A 373 -9.20 2.17 -15.00
C ALA A 373 -9.25 2.93 -16.33
N GLU A 374 -10.08 3.96 -16.40
CA GLU A 374 -10.11 4.91 -17.52
C GLU A 374 -9.31 6.15 -17.17
N PHE A 375 -7.99 6.10 -17.41
CA PHE A 375 -7.02 7.10 -16.93
C PHE A 375 -7.27 8.54 -17.40
N ARG A 376 -8.06 8.76 -18.48
CA ARG A 376 -8.48 10.12 -18.89
C ARG A 376 -9.16 10.91 -17.79
N HIS A 377 -9.84 10.23 -16.85
CA HIS A 377 -10.56 10.87 -15.75
C HIS A 377 -9.66 11.24 -14.56
N ALA A 378 -8.40 10.80 -14.53
CA ALA A 378 -7.48 11.02 -13.42
C ALA A 378 -6.32 11.98 -13.76
N GLN A 379 -6.40 12.72 -14.86
CA GLN A 379 -5.31 13.57 -15.34
C GLN A 379 -4.90 14.65 -14.33
N ASP A 380 -5.85 15.23 -13.60
CA ASP A 380 -5.55 16.29 -12.62
C ASP A 380 -4.76 15.75 -11.43
N LEU A 381 -5.13 14.57 -10.91
CA LEU A 381 -4.36 13.91 -9.85
C LEU A 381 -2.96 13.51 -10.33
N ARG A 382 -2.83 12.99 -11.53
CA ARG A 382 -1.53 12.63 -12.10
C ARG A 382 -0.66 13.86 -12.33
N ARG A 383 -1.25 14.95 -12.84
CA ARG A 383 -0.54 16.24 -12.95
C ARG A 383 -0.12 16.75 -11.58
N ALA A 384 -0.96 16.61 -10.56
CA ALA A 384 -0.62 16.98 -9.19
C ALA A 384 0.53 16.15 -8.64
N ALA A 385 0.55 14.83 -8.85
CA ALA A 385 1.65 13.96 -8.46
C ALA A 385 2.98 14.38 -9.12
N ARG A 386 2.97 14.65 -10.43
CA ARG A 386 4.15 15.19 -11.14
C ARG A 386 4.61 16.52 -10.55
N ASN A 387 3.69 17.43 -10.30
CA ASN A 387 4.03 18.74 -9.73
C ASN A 387 4.67 18.61 -8.34
N LEU A 388 4.23 17.65 -7.50
CA LEU A 388 4.88 17.34 -6.24
C LEU A 388 6.33 16.90 -6.43
N VAL A 389 6.58 16.01 -7.39
CA VAL A 389 7.93 15.53 -7.71
C VAL A 389 8.82 16.67 -8.23
N TYR A 390 8.32 17.49 -9.15
CA TYR A 390 9.07 18.61 -9.74
C TYR A 390 9.30 19.76 -8.77
N SER A 391 8.37 20.02 -7.84
CA SER A 391 8.53 21.09 -6.85
C SER A 391 9.62 20.83 -5.82
N GLY A 392 10.08 19.58 -5.73
CA GLY A 392 11.09 19.17 -4.77
C GLY A 392 10.55 18.98 -3.34
N PRO A 393 11.45 18.77 -2.37
CA PRO A 393 11.08 18.47 -1.00
C PRO A 393 10.48 19.70 -0.29
N ALA A 394 9.46 19.48 0.55
CA ALA A 394 8.97 20.50 1.49
C ALA A 394 9.73 20.43 2.80
N PHE A 395 9.89 21.59 3.44
CA PHE A 395 10.56 21.68 4.73
C PHE A 395 9.66 21.30 5.92
N GLY A 396 8.33 21.18 5.70
CA GLY A 396 7.36 20.80 6.72
C GLY A 396 7.09 21.88 7.77
N ARG A 397 7.37 23.14 7.47
CA ARG A 397 7.16 24.31 8.35
C ARG A 397 6.36 25.38 7.63
N GLY A 398 5.67 26.21 8.40
CA GLY A 398 4.92 27.33 7.84
C GLY A 398 3.91 26.88 6.79
N GLU A 399 3.83 27.59 5.68
CA GLU A 399 2.88 27.30 4.59
C GLU A 399 3.10 25.92 3.94
N ASP A 400 4.34 25.41 3.89
CA ASP A 400 4.64 24.07 3.36
C ASP A 400 4.08 22.95 4.27
N GLY A 401 4.25 23.11 5.59
CA GLY A 401 3.70 22.18 6.58
C GLY A 401 2.19 22.17 6.56
N ALA A 402 1.59 23.37 6.58
CA ALA A 402 0.14 23.54 6.55
C ALA A 402 -0.47 23.05 5.21
N GLY A 403 0.18 23.31 4.09
CA GLY A 403 -0.22 22.78 2.80
C GLY A 403 -0.16 21.25 2.76
N THR A 404 0.83 20.65 3.41
CA THR A 404 0.91 19.18 3.57
C THR A 404 -0.25 18.66 4.42
N ALA A 405 -0.57 19.31 5.55
CA ALA A 405 -1.72 18.93 6.39
C ALA A 405 -3.05 18.99 5.61
N MET A 406 -3.26 20.04 4.82
CA MET A 406 -4.46 20.20 3.97
C MET A 406 -4.58 19.07 2.91
N VAL A 407 -3.48 18.64 2.31
CA VAL A 407 -3.47 17.50 1.38
C VAL A 407 -3.82 16.22 2.12
N LEU A 408 -3.18 15.98 3.28
CA LEU A 408 -3.36 14.76 4.05
C LEU A 408 -4.80 14.62 4.57
N ASP A 409 -5.39 15.71 5.07
CA ASP A 409 -6.82 15.75 5.42
C ASP A 409 -7.70 15.23 4.27
N THR A 410 -7.47 15.73 3.07
CA THR A 410 -8.26 15.32 1.91
C THR A 410 -7.98 13.86 1.50
N LEU A 411 -6.73 13.40 1.59
CA LEU A 411 -6.34 12.04 1.24
C LEU A 411 -6.87 11.00 2.23
N VAL A 412 -7.04 11.33 3.51
CA VAL A 412 -7.72 10.44 4.48
C VAL A 412 -9.13 10.13 4.00
N PHE A 413 -9.91 11.15 3.63
CA PHE A 413 -11.26 10.93 3.10
C PHE A 413 -11.26 10.19 1.78
N LEU A 414 -10.30 10.46 0.91
CA LEU A 414 -10.18 9.78 -0.38
C LEU A 414 -9.85 8.29 -0.20
N ALA A 415 -9.00 7.94 0.77
CA ALA A 415 -8.70 6.55 1.12
C ALA A 415 -9.92 5.84 1.71
N ILE A 416 -10.71 6.52 2.56
CA ILE A 416 -11.97 5.98 3.10
C ILE A 416 -12.99 5.77 1.97
N ALA A 417 -13.14 6.73 1.05
CA ALA A 417 -14.03 6.57 -0.11
C ALA A 417 -13.61 5.41 -1.01
N ALA A 418 -12.30 5.24 -1.25
CA ALA A 418 -11.76 4.11 -1.97
C ALA A 418 -12.07 2.77 -1.27
N ALA A 419 -12.00 2.74 0.06
CA ALA A 419 -12.36 1.55 0.84
C ALA A 419 -13.85 1.20 0.69
N HIS A 420 -14.73 2.20 0.73
CA HIS A 420 -16.17 2.00 0.52
C HIS A 420 -16.47 1.54 -0.90
N TRP A 421 -15.87 2.17 -1.92
CA TRP A 421 -16.04 1.78 -3.31
C TRP A 421 -15.61 0.32 -3.56
N HIS A 422 -14.48 -0.10 -2.99
CA HIS A 422 -14.01 -1.48 -3.08
C HIS A 422 -14.94 -2.45 -2.32
N ALA A 423 -15.44 -2.07 -1.13
CA ALA A 423 -16.33 -2.91 -0.34
C ALA A 423 -17.66 -3.17 -1.06
N GLN A 424 -18.25 -2.16 -1.71
CA GLN A 424 -19.46 -2.30 -2.51
C GLN A 424 -19.30 -3.28 -3.68
N ARG A 425 -18.08 -3.44 -4.20
CA ARG A 425 -17.72 -4.34 -5.32
C ARG A 425 -17.12 -5.66 -4.85
N GLN A 426 -17.22 -5.95 -3.56
CA GLN A 426 -16.69 -7.18 -2.96
C GLN A 426 -15.16 -7.36 -3.13
N HIS A 427 -14.43 -6.27 -3.35
CA HIS A 427 -12.97 -6.25 -3.38
C HIS A 427 -12.41 -6.13 -1.95
N ALA A 428 -12.64 -7.14 -1.12
CA ALA A 428 -12.36 -7.10 0.32
C ALA A 428 -10.91 -6.73 0.66
N GLN A 429 -9.96 -7.23 -0.12
CA GLN A 429 -8.52 -7.02 0.13
C GLN A 429 -8.08 -5.60 -0.21
N GLN A 430 -8.65 -5.00 -1.25
CA GLN A 430 -8.41 -3.61 -1.62
C GLN A 430 -9.08 -2.65 -0.63
N ALA A 431 -10.31 -2.99 -0.19
CA ALA A 431 -11.00 -2.23 0.83
C ALA A 431 -10.21 -2.18 2.14
N GLU A 432 -9.69 -3.32 2.58
CA GLU A 432 -8.85 -3.40 3.77
C GLU A 432 -7.52 -2.64 3.62
N ALA A 433 -6.86 -2.76 2.47
CA ALA A 433 -5.65 -2.00 2.16
C ALA A 433 -5.88 -0.49 2.19
N ALA A 434 -7.01 -0.01 1.66
CA ALA A 434 -7.37 1.40 1.70
C ALA A 434 -7.65 1.89 3.13
N ARG A 435 -8.30 1.07 4.00
CA ARG A 435 -8.51 1.41 5.42
C ARG A 435 -7.19 1.56 6.17
N ARG A 436 -6.26 0.61 6.00
CA ARG A 436 -4.92 0.68 6.63
C ARG A 436 -4.14 1.90 6.16
N ALA A 437 -4.22 2.22 4.88
CA ALA A 437 -3.60 3.43 4.36
C ALA A 437 -4.21 4.68 5.00
N ALA A 438 -5.53 4.72 5.22
CA ALA A 438 -6.19 5.83 5.91
C ALA A 438 -5.70 6.00 7.36
N GLU A 439 -5.41 4.92 8.08
CA GLU A 439 -4.83 4.96 9.44
C GLU A 439 -3.45 5.64 9.42
N HIS A 440 -2.56 5.23 8.53
CA HIS A 440 -1.25 5.86 8.37
C HIS A 440 -1.35 7.32 7.90
N LEU A 441 -2.30 7.64 7.03
CA LEU A 441 -2.56 9.01 6.61
C LEU A 441 -3.02 9.89 7.78
N ARG A 442 -3.84 9.37 8.70
CA ARG A 442 -4.21 10.08 9.94
C ARG A 442 -2.99 10.35 10.81
N GLY A 443 -2.11 9.35 10.99
CA GLY A 443 -0.85 9.53 11.71
C GLY A 443 0.02 10.64 11.11
N ALA A 444 0.22 10.63 9.79
CA ALA A 444 0.94 11.68 9.07
C ALA A 444 0.24 13.06 9.19
N TYR A 445 -1.10 13.08 9.12
CA TYR A 445 -1.90 14.30 9.29
C TYR A 445 -1.69 14.92 10.66
N HIS A 446 -1.81 14.16 11.74
CA HIS A 446 -1.59 14.68 13.10
C HIS A 446 -0.21 15.31 13.27
N GLN A 447 0.82 14.69 12.68
CA GLN A 447 2.18 15.24 12.71
C GLN A 447 2.30 16.54 11.89
N ALA A 448 1.72 16.60 10.70
CA ALA A 448 1.79 17.77 9.83
C ALA A 448 0.91 18.93 10.30
N ALA A 449 -0.25 18.63 10.91
CA ALA A 449 -1.25 19.63 11.32
C ALA A 449 -0.95 20.26 12.69
N ALA A 450 -0.12 19.65 13.51
CA ALA A 450 0.11 20.05 14.88
C ALA A 450 0.51 21.53 15.04
N GLU A 451 1.55 21.98 14.33
CA GLU A 451 2.02 23.36 14.37
C GLU A 451 1.02 24.34 13.71
N PRO A 452 0.54 24.12 12.47
CA PRO A 452 -0.40 25.05 11.85
C PRO A 452 -1.69 25.25 12.63
N LEU A 453 -2.25 24.18 13.18
CA LEU A 453 -3.46 24.28 14.00
C LEU A 453 -3.19 24.98 15.34
N ALA A 454 -2.02 24.78 15.96
CA ALA A 454 -1.64 25.49 17.17
C ALA A 454 -1.58 27.00 16.94
N VAL A 455 -1.00 27.45 15.82
CA VAL A 455 -0.97 28.86 15.42
C VAL A 455 -2.37 29.43 15.21
N LEU A 456 -3.23 28.70 14.49
CA LEU A 456 -4.60 29.11 14.27
C LEU A 456 -5.42 29.16 15.56
N ARG A 457 -5.24 28.18 16.48
CA ARG A 457 -5.89 28.17 17.80
C ARG A 457 -5.49 29.39 18.63
N GLU A 458 -4.20 29.71 18.66
CA GLU A 458 -3.72 30.88 19.40
C GLU A 458 -4.27 32.18 18.84
N ARG A 459 -4.34 32.32 17.52
CA ARG A 459 -5.01 33.46 16.86
C ARG A 459 -6.50 33.53 17.21
N GLY A 460 -7.19 32.39 17.20
CA GLY A 460 -8.61 32.33 17.56
C GLY A 460 -8.91 32.75 19.00
N ARG A 461 -8.02 32.43 19.95
CA ARG A 461 -8.14 32.89 21.33
C ARG A 461 -8.02 34.41 21.46
N ARG A 462 -7.27 35.06 20.59
CA ARG A 462 -7.08 36.52 20.58
C ARG A 462 -8.18 37.28 19.85
N ILE A 463 -9.13 36.61 19.20
CA ILE A 463 -10.29 37.25 18.56
C ILE A 463 -11.17 37.92 19.62
N ALA A 464 -11.67 39.12 19.32
CA ALA A 464 -12.56 39.84 20.19
C ALA A 464 -13.77 38.99 20.60
N PRO A 465 -14.18 39.00 21.89
CA PRO A 465 -15.26 38.13 22.37
C PRO A 465 -16.59 38.31 21.63
N SER A 466 -16.90 39.52 21.14
CA SER A 466 -18.07 39.80 20.31
C SER A 466 -18.06 39.09 18.96
N LEU A 467 -16.92 39.12 18.27
CA LEU A 467 -16.72 38.44 16.98
C LEU A 467 -16.72 36.92 17.16
N ARG A 468 -16.08 36.41 18.22
CA ARG A 468 -16.11 35.00 18.56
C ARG A 468 -17.53 34.48 18.82
N ARG A 469 -18.39 35.25 19.53
CA ARG A 469 -19.81 34.93 19.71
C ARG A 469 -20.57 34.94 18.38
N HIS A 470 -20.27 35.89 17.50
CA HIS A 470 -20.86 35.94 16.18
C HIS A 470 -20.53 34.70 15.35
N HIS A 471 -19.27 34.26 15.34
CA HIS A 471 -18.88 33.02 14.66
C HIS A 471 -19.49 31.75 15.30
N ALA A 472 -19.69 31.73 16.62
CA ALA A 472 -20.41 30.62 17.27
C ALA A 472 -21.89 30.59 16.83
N THR A 473 -22.54 31.73 16.65
CA THR A 473 -23.91 31.80 16.08
C THR A 473 -23.92 31.29 14.62
N THR A 474 -22.89 31.64 13.84
CA THR A 474 -22.75 31.15 12.46
C THR A 474 -22.62 29.62 12.43
N VAL A 475 -21.86 29.03 13.35
CA VAL A 475 -21.71 27.55 13.46
C VAL A 475 -23.05 26.92 13.85
N ARG A 476 -23.78 27.48 14.81
CA ARG A 476 -25.11 26.98 15.22
C ARG A 476 -26.12 27.01 14.09
N ALA A 477 -26.06 28.03 13.25
CA ALA A 477 -26.95 28.15 12.10
C ALA A 477 -26.62 27.14 10.99
N ALA A 478 -25.34 26.84 10.76
CA ALA A 478 -24.86 25.93 9.71
C ALA A 478 -24.89 24.45 10.11
N LEU A 479 -24.75 24.14 11.39
CA LEU A 479 -24.59 22.80 11.95
C LEU A 479 -25.48 22.59 13.19
N PRO A 480 -26.79 22.70 13.12
CA PRO A 480 -27.66 22.72 14.30
C PRO A 480 -27.49 21.48 15.21
N GLU A 481 -27.27 20.31 14.63
CA GLU A 481 -27.09 19.05 15.39
C GLU A 481 -25.70 18.86 15.98
N LEU A 482 -24.67 19.43 15.37
CA LEU A 482 -23.24 19.20 15.73
C LEU A 482 -22.60 20.47 16.33
N ALA A 483 -23.32 21.58 16.40
CA ALA A 483 -22.76 22.88 16.79
C ALA A 483 -22.08 22.83 18.17
N GLU A 484 -22.76 22.31 19.19
CA GLU A 484 -22.22 22.29 20.55
C GLU A 484 -21.01 21.37 20.65
N THR A 485 -20.98 20.26 19.90
CA THR A 485 -19.81 19.40 19.78
C THR A 485 -18.64 20.18 19.20
N VAL A 486 -18.83 20.84 18.05
CA VAL A 486 -17.82 21.67 17.38
C VAL A 486 -17.30 22.80 18.27
N LEU A 487 -18.19 23.47 18.98
CA LEU A 487 -17.86 24.59 19.89
C LEU A 487 -17.11 24.13 21.14
N ALA A 488 -17.28 22.86 21.56
CA ALA A 488 -16.57 22.25 22.66
C ALA A 488 -15.20 21.65 22.28
N GLU A 489 -14.96 21.43 20.96
CA GLU A 489 -13.69 20.88 20.49
C GLU A 489 -12.51 21.83 20.73
N PRO A 490 -11.30 21.30 21.00
CA PRO A 490 -10.06 22.11 21.05
C PRO A 490 -9.78 22.87 19.75
N GLY A 491 -10.31 22.38 18.61
CA GLY A 491 -10.19 22.96 17.27
C GLY A 491 -11.06 24.20 17.04
N TRP A 492 -12.03 24.48 17.90
CA TRP A 492 -12.95 25.63 17.75
C TRP A 492 -12.23 26.96 17.56
N ASP A 493 -11.16 27.22 18.31
CA ASP A 493 -10.40 28.45 18.19
C ASP A 493 -9.78 28.61 16.79
N ALA A 494 -9.25 27.52 16.21
CA ALA A 494 -8.71 27.52 14.85
C ALA A 494 -9.82 27.77 13.80
N LEU A 495 -11.00 27.19 14.01
CA LEU A 495 -12.17 27.42 13.15
C LEU A 495 -12.63 28.88 13.22
N ALA A 496 -12.70 29.47 14.41
CA ALA A 496 -13.05 30.88 14.60
C ALA A 496 -12.07 31.82 13.89
N ALA A 497 -10.74 31.54 13.99
CA ALA A 497 -9.71 32.27 13.24
C ALA A 497 -9.90 32.14 11.73
N THR A 498 -10.26 30.96 11.25
CA THR A 498 -10.47 30.71 9.82
C THR A 498 -11.72 31.44 9.29
N LEU A 499 -12.82 31.49 10.05
CA LEU A 499 -14.00 32.25 9.69
C LEU A 499 -13.72 33.76 9.64
N ALA A 500 -12.89 34.26 10.56
CA ALA A 500 -12.43 35.65 10.54
C ALA A 500 -11.58 35.96 9.30
N ASP A 501 -10.61 35.06 8.96
CA ASP A 501 -9.80 35.19 7.75
C ASP A 501 -10.66 35.17 6.49
N ALA A 502 -11.68 34.31 6.42
CA ALA A 502 -12.61 34.23 5.30
C ALA A 502 -13.42 35.56 5.13
N ALA A 503 -13.90 36.13 6.24
CA ALA A 503 -14.56 37.40 6.23
C ALA A 503 -13.65 38.55 5.74
N GLN A 504 -12.38 38.58 6.18
CA GLN A 504 -11.41 39.56 5.73
C GLN A 504 -11.06 39.41 4.25
N ALA A 505 -11.09 38.19 3.71
CA ALA A 505 -10.90 37.90 2.29
C ALA A 505 -12.13 38.21 1.42
N GLY A 506 -13.21 38.75 2.02
CA GLY A 506 -14.45 39.13 1.32
C GLY A 506 -15.48 38.03 1.14
N HIS A 507 -15.28 36.86 1.76
CA HIS A 507 -16.27 35.78 1.76
C HIS A 507 -17.31 35.99 2.86
N ASN A 508 -18.54 35.52 2.62
CA ASN A 508 -19.54 35.44 3.69
C ASN A 508 -19.31 34.14 4.50
N PRO A 509 -18.92 34.24 5.80
CA PRO A 509 -18.59 33.04 6.61
C PRO A 509 -19.77 32.07 6.75
N GLN A 510 -21.01 32.56 6.83
CA GLN A 510 -22.20 31.72 6.97
C GLN A 510 -22.45 30.88 5.71
N THR A 511 -22.42 31.53 4.55
CA THR A 511 -22.59 30.82 3.26
C THR A 511 -21.48 29.84 3.01
N LEU A 512 -20.22 30.24 3.25
CA LEU A 512 -19.06 29.41 3.05
C LEU A 512 -19.06 28.17 3.99
N LEU A 513 -19.45 28.36 5.25
CA LEU A 513 -19.56 27.27 6.22
C LEU A 513 -20.70 26.31 5.86
N ALA A 514 -21.88 26.84 5.50
CA ALA A 514 -23.02 26.02 5.06
C ALA A 514 -22.64 25.17 3.83
N GLU A 515 -21.92 25.76 2.86
CA GLU A 515 -21.41 25.03 1.71
C GLU A 515 -20.37 23.99 2.10
N ALA A 516 -19.45 24.30 3.02
CA ALA A 516 -18.45 23.34 3.49
C ALA A 516 -19.07 22.11 4.19
N VAL A 517 -20.17 22.34 4.93
CA VAL A 517 -20.95 21.29 5.61
C VAL A 517 -21.71 20.43 4.61
N SER A 518 -22.39 21.05 3.63
CA SER A 518 -23.22 20.33 2.66
C SER A 518 -22.42 19.43 1.71
N ARG A 519 -21.13 19.69 1.55
CA ARG A 519 -20.29 18.97 0.58
C ARG A 519 -20.01 17.52 0.96
N ARG A 520 -20.00 17.17 2.24
CA ARG A 520 -19.78 15.81 2.73
C ARG A 520 -20.09 15.68 4.22
N GLU A 521 -20.51 14.47 4.61
CA GLU A 521 -20.62 14.00 5.99
C GLU A 521 -19.38 14.33 6.84
N LEU A 522 -19.61 14.65 8.12
CA LEU A 522 -18.60 15.01 9.11
C LEU A 522 -18.43 13.95 10.20
N GLY A 523 -19.33 12.95 10.26
CA GLY A 523 -19.40 11.98 11.35
C GLY A 523 -18.21 11.01 11.43
N THR A 524 -17.38 10.90 10.37
CA THR A 524 -16.17 10.07 10.34
C THR A 524 -14.89 10.83 10.70
N ALA A 525 -15.00 12.11 11.06
CA ALA A 525 -13.87 12.97 11.39
C ALA A 525 -13.46 12.80 12.87
N ASP A 526 -12.16 12.74 13.14
CA ASP A 526 -11.63 12.74 14.51
C ASP A 526 -11.85 14.10 15.21
N SER A 527 -11.83 15.21 14.45
CA SER A 527 -12.21 16.56 14.86
C SER A 527 -12.94 17.25 13.71
N ILE A 528 -14.20 17.61 13.96
CA ILE A 528 -15.04 18.31 12.97
C ILE A 528 -14.50 19.72 12.74
N SER A 529 -14.06 20.40 13.78
CA SER A 529 -13.48 21.74 13.70
C SER A 529 -12.25 21.77 12.80
N ASP A 530 -11.33 20.83 12.96
CA ASP A 530 -10.09 20.80 12.19
C ASP A 530 -10.36 20.50 10.70
N VAL A 531 -11.30 19.59 10.40
CA VAL A 531 -11.76 19.31 9.03
C VAL A 531 -12.39 20.56 8.39
N LEU A 532 -13.22 21.29 9.13
CA LEU A 532 -13.83 22.52 8.64
C LEU A 532 -12.79 23.62 8.40
N VAL A 533 -11.74 23.72 9.22
CA VAL A 533 -10.62 24.64 9.00
C VAL A 533 -10.02 24.42 7.61
N TRP A 534 -9.65 23.18 7.27
CA TRP A 534 -9.00 22.90 5.98
C TRP A 534 -9.96 23.03 4.80
N ARG A 535 -11.23 22.64 4.96
CA ARG A 535 -12.25 22.82 3.92
C ARG A 535 -12.47 24.30 3.60
N LEU A 536 -12.68 25.13 4.62
CA LEU A 536 -12.90 26.56 4.46
C LEU A 536 -11.69 27.24 3.84
N ARG A 537 -10.47 26.96 4.35
CA ARG A 537 -9.24 27.56 3.81
C ARG A 537 -9.03 27.20 2.35
N ARG A 538 -9.31 25.96 1.96
CA ARG A 538 -9.24 25.50 0.56
C ARG A 538 -10.30 26.19 -0.31
N MET A 539 -11.55 26.25 0.15
CA MET A 539 -12.67 26.82 -0.61
C MET A 539 -12.51 28.34 -0.80
N ALA A 540 -12.09 29.03 0.23
CA ALA A 540 -11.88 30.49 0.19
C ALA A 540 -10.51 30.88 -0.40
N GLY A 541 -9.67 29.92 -0.84
CA GLY A 541 -8.33 30.22 -1.37
C GLY A 541 -7.37 30.83 -0.35
N LEU A 542 -7.65 30.68 0.96
CA LEU A 542 -6.82 31.23 2.03
C LEU A 542 -5.47 30.54 2.12
N PRO A 543 -4.41 31.20 2.64
CA PRO A 543 -3.18 30.55 2.99
C PRO A 543 -3.43 29.38 3.94
N ALA A 544 -2.74 28.25 3.74
CA ALA A 544 -2.85 27.10 4.65
C ALA A 544 -2.26 27.44 6.03
N TYR A 545 -1.14 28.15 6.04
CA TYR A 545 -0.53 28.74 7.23
C TYR A 545 -0.88 30.24 7.30
N ALA A 546 -1.32 30.69 8.43
CA ALA A 546 -1.70 32.09 8.63
C ALA A 546 -0.88 32.67 9.80
N PRO A 547 0.34 33.17 9.54
CA PRO A 547 1.11 33.92 10.55
C PRO A 547 0.33 35.18 10.95
N GLU A 548 0.70 35.77 12.08
CA GLU A 548 0.09 37.05 12.52
C GLU A 548 0.16 38.07 11.39
N PRO A 549 -0.93 38.82 11.15
CA PRO A 549 -0.91 39.88 10.15
C PRO A 549 0.17 40.89 10.50
N THR A 550 1.03 41.22 9.53
CA THR A 550 2.14 42.20 9.70
C THR A 550 1.70 43.59 10.16
N TRP A 551 0.41 43.93 10.06
CA TRP A 551 -0.12 45.21 10.52
C TRP A 551 -0.16 45.39 12.04
N VAL A 552 -0.13 44.28 12.82
CA VAL A 552 -0.03 44.37 14.30
C VAL A 552 1.31 44.98 14.71
N ASN A 553 2.37 44.74 13.97
CA ASN A 553 3.69 45.33 14.22
C ASN A 553 3.73 46.81 13.85
N HIS A 554 2.93 47.28 12.90
CA HIS A 554 2.84 48.72 12.54
C HIS A 554 2.05 49.57 13.55
N LEU A 555 1.14 48.98 14.33
CA LEU A 555 0.43 49.70 15.38
C LEU A 555 1.32 49.89 16.63
N THR A 556 2.15 48.93 16.95
CA THR A 556 3.15 49.04 18.05
C THR A 556 4.25 50.04 17.71
N ASP A 557 4.71 50.08 16.45
CA ASP A 557 5.70 51.07 16.00
C ASP A 557 5.12 52.50 15.93
N ARG A 558 3.82 52.67 15.55
CA ARG A 558 3.17 53.99 15.59
C ARG A 558 2.94 54.52 17.01
N GLN A 559 2.70 53.67 17.98
CA GLN A 559 2.63 54.10 19.39
C GLN A 559 4.01 54.45 19.97
N ALA A 560 5.09 53.84 19.45
CA ALA A 560 6.45 54.20 19.86
C ALA A 560 6.98 55.51 19.25
N MET A 561 6.35 56.04 18.18
CA MET A 561 6.65 57.30 17.53
C MET A 561 5.72 58.45 17.90
N ALA A 562 5.07 58.46 19.06
CA ALA A 562 4.35 59.66 19.54
C ALA A 562 5.40 60.76 19.82
N PRO A 563 5.27 61.95 19.26
CA PRO A 563 6.24 63.03 19.45
C PRO A 563 6.29 63.44 20.93
N ARG A 564 7.48 63.35 21.54
CA ARG A 564 7.72 63.94 22.84
C ARG A 564 7.44 65.42 22.70
N LEU A 565 6.38 65.90 23.34
CA LEU A 565 6.10 67.34 23.52
C LEU A 565 7.34 68.00 24.13
N ALA A 566 7.97 68.91 23.42
CA ALA A 566 9.07 69.71 23.89
C ALA A 566 8.59 70.58 25.06
N THR A 567 9.22 70.46 26.22
CA THR A 567 9.07 71.38 27.34
C THR A 567 9.60 72.75 26.96
N PRO A 568 8.87 73.88 27.26
CA PRO A 568 9.33 75.21 26.90
C PRO A 568 10.56 75.59 27.75
N SER A 569 11.62 76.01 27.04
CA SER A 569 12.87 76.55 27.61
C SER A 569 12.57 77.90 28.28
N ALA A 570 12.84 78.02 29.58
CA ALA A 570 12.76 79.26 30.33
C ALA A 570 13.83 80.31 29.82
N SER A 571 13.35 81.38 29.33
CA SER A 571 14.11 82.60 28.94
C SER A 571 14.88 83.14 30.15
N ARG A 572 16.17 83.25 30.03
CA ARG A 572 17.05 83.94 30.96
C ARG A 572 17.26 85.36 30.47
N ALA A 573 16.79 86.36 31.20
CA ALA A 573 17.00 87.78 30.95
C ALA A 573 18.45 88.18 31.15
N PRO A 574 18.98 89.22 30.44
CA PRO A 574 20.34 89.67 30.59
C PRO A 574 20.52 90.58 31.81
N ARG A 575 21.58 90.32 32.56
CA ARG A 575 22.11 91.34 33.53
C ARG A 575 23.20 92.10 32.90
N ARG A 576 23.18 93.42 33.18
CA ARG A 576 24.25 94.40 32.91
C ARG A 576 25.60 93.95 33.43
#